data_09fefd24629301c45a287eb0ef9195f7
#
_entry.id   09fefd24629301c45a287eb0ef9195f7
#
_cell.length_a   1.000
_cell.length_b   1.000
_cell.length_c   1.000
_cell.angle_alpha   90.00
_cell.angle_beta   90.00
_cell.angle_gamma   90.00
#
_symmetry.space_group_name_H-M   'P 1'
#
loop_
_entity.id
_entity.type
_entity.pdbx_description
1 polymer ?
#
loop_
_entity_poly.entity_id
_entity_poly.type
_entity_poly.pdbx_seq_one_letter_code
_entity_poly.pdbx_strand_id
1 'polypeptide(L)'
;NSIMDKNNELDSSRSEFVSNVSHELKTPITSIKVLADSLNTQENVPVEVYREFMLDIVSEIDRENKIIEDLLCMVRLDKASSVLNISSVNMNELLELVLKRLKPLAAKKNIELLFESFRPVVAQVDEVKITQVISNLVENAIKYNNVDGWVHVSLNADHQFFYVRVEDSGIGIPKDSQGKVFDRFYRVDKARSRETGGTGLGLSIVRNIILMHHGTIKLYSEEGMGTTFTFRIPLNYVEENEN
;
A
#
# COMPACT_ATOMS: atom_id res chain seq x y z
N ASN A 1 -20.12 -7.24 31.73
CA ASN A 1 -20.10 -7.94 30.43
C ASN A 1 -19.44 -7.09 29.33
N SER A 2 -19.84 -5.83 29.10
CA SER A 2 -19.31 -5.00 27.98
C SER A 2 -17.78 -4.72 28.03
N ILE A 3 -17.16 -4.60 29.20
CA ILE A 3 -15.70 -4.37 29.33
C ILE A 3 -14.92 -5.66 29.14
N MET A 4 -15.43 -6.79 29.62
CA MET A 4 -14.82 -8.11 29.40
C MET A 4 -14.90 -8.52 27.93
N ASP A 5 -16.02 -8.24 27.26
CA ASP A 5 -16.20 -8.55 25.83
C ASP A 5 -15.25 -7.71 24.97
N LYS A 6 -15.08 -6.41 25.26
CA LYS A 6 -14.10 -5.55 24.57
C LYS A 6 -12.64 -5.98 24.82
N ASN A 7 -12.28 -6.41 26.02
CA ASN A 7 -10.94 -6.91 26.29
C ASN A 7 -10.65 -8.22 25.56
N ASN A 8 -11.63 -9.12 25.48
CA ASN A 8 -11.50 -10.37 24.74
C ASN A 8 -11.38 -10.13 23.22
N GLU A 9 -12.11 -9.16 22.66
CA GLU A 9 -11.98 -8.77 21.25
C GLU A 9 -10.60 -8.15 20.94
N LEU A 10 -10.08 -7.31 21.85
CA LEU A 10 -8.75 -6.72 21.70
C LEU A 10 -7.63 -7.77 21.80
N ASP A 11 -7.73 -8.71 22.73
CA ASP A 11 -6.75 -9.79 22.88
C ASP A 11 -6.80 -10.77 21.72
N SER A 12 -7.99 -11.06 21.19
CA SER A 12 -8.18 -11.89 20.00
C SER A 12 -7.57 -11.23 18.76
N SER A 13 -7.85 -9.93 18.54
CA SER A 13 -7.31 -9.15 17.43
C SER A 13 -5.78 -9.04 17.49
N ARG A 14 -5.22 -8.88 18.70
CA ARG A 14 -3.77 -8.84 18.92
C ARG A 14 -3.11 -10.18 18.65
N SER A 15 -3.73 -11.27 19.08
CA SER A 15 -3.24 -12.63 18.84
C SER A 15 -3.27 -12.98 17.36
N GLU A 16 -4.33 -12.62 16.66
CA GLU A 16 -4.47 -12.78 15.20
C GLU A 16 -3.42 -11.96 14.44
N PHE A 17 -3.18 -10.72 14.86
CA PHE A 17 -2.14 -9.88 14.28
C PHE A 17 -0.76 -10.52 14.40
N VAL A 18 -0.37 -10.99 15.61
CA VAL A 18 0.93 -11.66 15.84
C VAL A 18 1.06 -12.93 15.01
N SER A 19 0.00 -13.72 14.90
CA SER A 19 -0.04 -14.94 14.09
C SER A 19 0.16 -14.62 12.61
N ASN A 20 -0.54 -13.63 12.09
CA ASN A 20 -0.43 -13.19 10.70
C ASN A 20 0.96 -12.64 10.39
N VAL A 21 1.54 -11.82 11.26
CA VAL A 21 2.92 -11.32 11.15
C VAL A 21 3.90 -12.48 11.05
N SER A 22 3.81 -13.45 11.99
CA SER A 22 4.70 -14.60 12.01
C SER A 22 4.61 -15.42 10.70
N HIS A 23 3.41 -15.55 10.16
CA HIS A 23 3.17 -16.29 8.92
C HIS A 23 3.72 -15.56 7.70
N GLU A 24 3.51 -14.24 7.62
CA GLU A 24 3.99 -13.42 6.50
C GLU A 24 5.52 -13.28 6.47
N LEU A 25 6.18 -13.24 7.64
CA LEU A 25 7.64 -13.22 7.74
C LEU A 25 8.27 -14.60 7.47
N LYS A 26 7.61 -15.69 7.88
CA LYS A 26 8.16 -17.05 7.70
C LYS A 26 8.21 -17.49 6.23
N THR A 27 7.25 -17.05 5.41
CA THR A 27 7.13 -17.49 4.02
C THR A 27 8.34 -17.11 3.16
N PRO A 28 8.75 -15.81 3.05
CA PRO A 28 9.92 -15.42 2.27
C PRO A 28 11.22 -16.00 2.83
N ILE A 29 11.39 -16.08 4.15
CA ILE A 29 12.56 -16.71 4.78
C ILE A 29 12.67 -18.18 4.37
N THR A 30 11.57 -18.91 4.35
CA THR A 30 11.55 -20.31 3.90
C THR A 30 11.89 -20.43 2.43
N SER A 31 11.39 -19.54 1.58
CA SER A 31 11.72 -19.47 0.15
C SER A 31 13.23 -19.25 -0.08
N ILE A 32 13.79 -18.25 0.61
CA ILE A 32 15.24 -17.95 0.55
C ILE A 32 16.05 -19.17 0.96
N LYS A 33 15.66 -19.84 2.04
CA LYS A 33 16.35 -21.04 2.52
C LYS A 33 16.31 -22.17 1.49
N VAL A 34 15.17 -22.46 0.90
CA VAL A 34 15.01 -23.50 -0.13
C VAL A 34 15.88 -23.20 -1.36
N LEU A 35 15.90 -21.95 -1.83
CA LEU A 35 16.73 -21.53 -2.96
C LEU A 35 18.23 -21.69 -2.63
N ALA A 36 18.67 -21.24 -1.46
CA ALA A 36 20.05 -21.35 -1.02
C ALA A 36 20.49 -22.82 -0.82
N ASP A 37 19.65 -23.64 -0.20
CA ASP A 37 19.92 -25.08 -0.02
C ASP A 37 20.00 -25.82 -1.37
N SER A 38 19.15 -25.46 -2.33
CA SER A 38 19.20 -25.99 -3.70
C SER A 38 20.53 -25.70 -4.39
N LEU A 39 21.06 -24.49 -4.24
CA LEU A 39 22.38 -24.12 -4.81
C LEU A 39 23.53 -24.87 -4.13
N ASN A 40 23.43 -25.08 -2.81
CA ASN A 40 24.49 -25.74 -2.05
C ASN A 40 24.56 -27.26 -2.27
N THR A 41 23.48 -27.91 -2.70
CA THR A 41 23.41 -29.36 -2.92
C THR A 41 23.73 -29.78 -4.33
N GLN A 42 23.82 -28.87 -5.29
CA GLN A 42 24.11 -29.14 -6.68
C GLN A 42 25.62 -28.95 -6.98
N GLU A 43 26.27 -29.97 -7.51
CA GLU A 43 27.62 -29.87 -8.06
C GLU A 43 27.55 -29.35 -9.50
N ASN A 44 28.47 -28.43 -9.87
CA ASN A 44 28.60 -27.88 -11.23
C ASN A 44 27.36 -27.13 -11.76
N VAL A 45 26.75 -26.29 -10.94
CA VAL A 45 25.63 -25.40 -11.37
C VAL A 45 26.14 -24.42 -12.43
N PRO A 46 25.52 -24.32 -13.62
CA PRO A 46 25.87 -23.31 -14.60
C PRO A 46 25.75 -21.89 -14.02
N VAL A 47 26.64 -20.98 -14.43
CA VAL A 47 26.70 -19.61 -13.90
C VAL A 47 25.39 -18.87 -14.15
N GLU A 48 24.70 -19.13 -15.25
CA GLU A 48 23.41 -18.56 -15.60
C GLU A 48 22.33 -18.96 -14.60
N VAL A 49 22.25 -20.24 -14.24
CA VAL A 49 21.30 -20.79 -13.26
C VAL A 49 21.63 -20.24 -11.87
N TYR A 50 22.91 -20.17 -11.50
CA TYR A 50 23.35 -19.60 -10.24
C TYR A 50 22.89 -18.12 -10.12
N ARG A 51 23.05 -17.34 -11.21
CA ARG A 51 22.63 -15.95 -11.25
C ARG A 51 21.12 -15.79 -11.12
N GLU A 52 20.34 -16.66 -11.74
CA GLU A 52 18.87 -16.66 -11.67
C GLU A 52 18.40 -16.91 -10.23
N PHE A 53 18.92 -17.93 -9.55
CA PHE A 53 18.63 -18.20 -8.15
C PHE A 53 19.02 -17.05 -7.22
N MET A 54 20.17 -16.39 -7.48
CA MET A 54 20.58 -15.23 -6.68
C MET A 54 19.64 -14.03 -6.87
N LEU A 55 19.11 -13.82 -8.08
CA LEU A 55 18.11 -12.78 -8.34
C LEU A 55 16.79 -13.08 -7.61
N ASP A 56 16.37 -14.33 -7.57
CA ASP A 56 15.19 -14.76 -6.83
C ASP A 56 15.36 -14.55 -5.32
N ILE A 57 16.53 -14.88 -4.78
CA ILE A 57 16.86 -14.63 -3.36
C ILE A 57 16.81 -13.13 -3.05
N VAL A 58 17.39 -12.28 -3.89
CA VAL A 58 17.36 -10.82 -3.72
C VAL A 58 15.91 -10.32 -3.73
N SER A 59 15.09 -10.81 -4.66
CA SER A 59 13.67 -10.46 -4.75
C SER A 59 12.89 -10.82 -3.47
N GLU A 60 13.17 -11.99 -2.88
CA GLU A 60 12.54 -12.39 -1.61
C GLU A 60 13.04 -11.56 -0.42
N ILE A 61 14.29 -11.13 -0.41
CA ILE A 61 14.83 -10.20 0.61
C ILE A 61 14.14 -8.84 0.52
N ASP A 62 13.99 -8.29 -0.70
CA ASP A 62 13.30 -7.02 -0.91
C ASP A 62 11.85 -7.08 -0.44
N ARG A 63 11.20 -8.21 -0.68
CA ARG A 63 9.85 -8.48 -0.19
C ARG A 63 9.78 -8.52 1.34
N GLU A 64 10.72 -9.20 1.99
CA GLU A 64 10.83 -9.26 3.46
C GLU A 64 11.00 -7.86 4.05
N ASN A 65 11.90 -7.07 3.48
CA ASN A 65 12.12 -5.68 3.91
C ASN A 65 10.82 -4.86 3.82
N LYS A 66 10.06 -4.99 2.72
CA LYS A 66 8.77 -4.30 2.56
C LYS A 66 7.76 -4.71 3.64
N ILE A 67 7.69 -6.00 3.97
CA ILE A 67 6.81 -6.48 5.06
C ILE A 67 7.21 -5.84 6.39
N ILE A 68 8.50 -5.82 6.71
CA ILE A 68 9.03 -5.23 7.96
C ILE A 68 8.72 -3.73 8.01
N GLU A 69 8.93 -2.99 6.93
CA GLU A 69 8.64 -1.56 6.86
C GLU A 69 7.15 -1.27 7.07
N ASP A 70 6.26 -2.02 6.42
CA ASP A 70 4.82 -1.89 6.57
C ASP A 70 4.37 -2.21 8.01
N LEU A 71 4.94 -3.25 8.64
CA LEU A 71 4.68 -3.60 10.04
C LEU A 71 5.13 -2.51 10.99
N LEU A 72 6.33 -1.98 10.82
CA LEU A 72 6.84 -0.88 11.64
C LEU A 72 5.99 0.39 11.47
N CYS A 73 5.53 0.67 10.26
CA CYS A 73 4.60 1.75 9.99
C CYS A 73 3.30 1.55 10.76
N MET A 74 2.69 0.37 10.69
CA MET A 74 1.45 0.04 11.42
C MET A 74 1.61 0.21 12.93
N VAL A 75 2.68 -0.32 13.51
CA VAL A 75 2.94 -0.18 14.96
C VAL A 75 3.10 1.28 15.38
N ARG A 76 3.70 2.11 14.52
CA ARG A 76 3.81 3.55 14.78
C ARG A 76 2.47 4.27 14.68
N LEU A 77 1.63 3.91 13.71
CA LEU A 77 0.30 4.50 13.52
C LEU A 77 -0.68 4.10 14.63
N ASP A 78 -0.53 2.91 15.21
CA ASP A 78 -1.39 2.41 16.30
C ASP A 78 -1.10 3.05 17.66
N LYS A 79 0.01 3.76 17.80
CA LYS A 79 0.30 4.47 19.05
C LYS A 79 -0.61 5.69 19.18
N ALA A 80 -1.32 5.81 20.29
CA ALA A 80 -2.18 6.96 20.62
C ALA A 80 -1.42 8.30 20.62
N SER A 81 -0.08 8.27 20.73
CA SER A 81 0.81 9.42 20.67
C SER A 81 1.44 9.65 19.27
N SER A 82 0.88 9.04 18.21
CA SER A 82 1.38 9.25 16.86
C SER A 82 1.06 10.68 16.40
N VAL A 83 2.06 11.55 16.48
CA VAL A 83 1.97 12.95 16.06
C VAL A 83 2.30 13.05 14.57
N LEU A 84 1.49 13.81 13.82
CA LEU A 84 1.78 14.17 12.44
C LEU A 84 2.82 15.30 12.39
N ASN A 85 3.77 15.18 11.48
CA ASN A 85 4.71 16.27 11.17
C ASN A 85 4.11 17.14 10.07
N ILE A 86 3.20 18.03 10.46
CA ILE A 86 2.44 18.87 9.53
C ILE A 86 3.32 19.99 8.97
N SER A 87 3.33 20.11 7.65
CA SER A 87 3.99 21.19 6.92
C SER A 87 3.14 21.64 5.72
N SER A 88 3.45 22.80 5.16
CA SER A 88 2.80 23.28 3.95
C SER A 88 3.42 22.61 2.72
N VAL A 89 2.65 21.80 2.01
CA VAL A 89 3.11 20.94 0.91
C VAL A 89 2.42 21.32 -0.39
N ASN A 90 3.22 21.46 -1.46
CA ASN A 90 2.71 21.58 -2.82
C ASN A 90 2.31 20.18 -3.33
N MET A 91 1.01 19.91 -3.39
CA MET A 91 0.48 18.60 -3.74
C MET A 91 0.72 18.23 -5.21
N ASN A 92 0.82 19.22 -6.10
CA ASN A 92 1.13 18.99 -7.52
C ASN A 92 2.54 18.42 -7.66
N GLU A 93 3.52 19.07 -7.05
CA GLU A 93 4.93 18.61 -7.07
C GLU A 93 5.10 17.24 -6.41
N LEU A 94 4.42 17.02 -5.29
CA LEU A 94 4.45 15.74 -4.60
C LEU A 94 3.94 14.60 -5.47
N LEU A 95 2.78 14.77 -6.10
CA LEU A 95 2.19 13.77 -7.01
C LEU A 95 3.09 13.51 -8.23
N GLU A 96 3.62 14.56 -8.87
CA GLU A 96 4.55 14.42 -9.99
C GLU A 96 5.81 13.63 -9.61
N LEU A 97 6.37 13.89 -8.42
CA LEU A 97 7.55 13.20 -7.92
C LEU A 97 7.29 11.71 -7.67
N VAL A 98 6.15 11.38 -7.05
CA VAL A 98 5.76 9.99 -6.80
C VAL A 98 5.54 9.25 -8.11
N LEU A 99 4.80 9.83 -9.05
CA LEU A 99 4.54 9.23 -10.36
C LEU A 99 5.81 9.03 -11.18
N LYS A 100 6.73 10.00 -11.15
CA LYS A 100 8.05 9.87 -11.79
C LYS A 100 8.82 8.69 -11.24
N ARG A 101 8.78 8.47 -9.92
CA ARG A 101 9.46 7.35 -9.25
C ARG A 101 8.85 6.00 -9.62
N LEU A 102 7.54 5.95 -9.89
CA LEU A 102 6.82 4.71 -10.22
C LEU A 102 6.77 4.39 -11.72
N LYS A 103 7.22 5.31 -12.60
CA LYS A 103 7.30 5.06 -14.04
C LYS A 103 8.04 3.76 -14.42
N PRO A 104 9.21 3.43 -13.84
CA PRO A 104 9.90 2.18 -14.16
C PRO A 104 9.08 0.93 -13.83
N LEU A 105 8.29 0.99 -12.76
CA LEU A 105 7.40 -0.11 -12.36
C LEU A 105 6.25 -0.28 -13.37
N ALA A 106 5.63 0.81 -13.80
CA ALA A 106 4.58 0.82 -14.81
C ALA A 106 5.08 0.33 -16.17
N ALA A 107 6.30 0.73 -16.57
CA ALA A 107 6.92 0.33 -17.84
C ALA A 107 7.10 -1.18 -17.98
N LYS A 108 7.32 -1.93 -16.88
CA LYS A 108 7.42 -3.40 -16.89
C LYS A 108 6.18 -4.11 -17.44
N LYS A 109 5.01 -3.48 -17.31
CA LYS A 109 3.73 -3.99 -17.83
C LYS A 109 3.16 -3.14 -18.97
N ASN A 110 3.95 -2.21 -19.51
CA ASN A 110 3.52 -1.24 -20.50
C ASN A 110 2.27 -0.45 -20.08
N ILE A 111 2.21 -0.05 -18.80
CA ILE A 111 1.10 0.72 -18.25
C ILE A 111 1.35 2.20 -18.46
N GLU A 112 0.35 2.89 -19.03
CA GLU A 112 0.38 4.34 -19.17
C GLU A 112 0.02 5.02 -17.84
N LEU A 113 0.91 5.90 -17.34
CA LEU A 113 0.64 6.74 -16.17
C LEU A 113 0.25 8.13 -16.63
N LEU A 114 -1.00 8.52 -16.33
CA LEU A 114 -1.56 9.83 -16.64
C LEU A 114 -1.73 10.64 -15.36
N PHE A 115 -1.33 11.92 -15.40
CA PHE A 115 -1.57 12.85 -14.30
C PHE A 115 -2.31 14.09 -14.81
N GLU A 116 -3.39 14.42 -14.13
CA GLU A 116 -4.20 15.59 -14.39
C GLU A 116 -4.39 16.42 -13.14
N SER A 117 -4.10 17.70 -13.22
CA SER A 117 -4.31 18.64 -12.14
C SER A 117 -5.20 19.79 -12.61
N PHE A 118 -6.30 20.02 -11.91
CA PHE A 118 -7.27 21.05 -12.25
C PHE A 118 -6.89 22.42 -11.73
N ARG A 119 -6.02 22.47 -10.71
CA ARG A 119 -5.53 23.71 -10.10
C ARG A 119 -4.28 23.46 -9.26
N PRO A 120 -3.48 24.50 -8.97
CA PRO A 120 -2.44 24.42 -7.94
C PRO A 120 -3.07 24.16 -6.58
N VAL A 121 -2.49 23.23 -5.80
CA VAL A 121 -2.97 22.84 -4.46
C VAL A 121 -1.82 22.87 -3.49
N VAL A 122 -1.97 23.66 -2.44
CA VAL A 122 -1.09 23.67 -1.26
C VAL A 122 -1.92 23.27 -0.05
N ALA A 123 -1.44 22.29 0.71
CA ALA A 123 -2.16 21.76 1.86
C ALA A 123 -1.22 21.56 3.07
N GLN A 124 -1.79 21.63 4.26
CA GLN A 124 -1.11 21.34 5.52
C GLN A 124 -1.22 19.85 5.83
N VAL A 125 -0.16 19.10 5.54
CA VAL A 125 -0.14 17.64 5.68
C VAL A 125 1.23 17.16 6.16
N ASP A 126 1.28 15.91 6.63
CA ASP A 126 2.53 15.19 6.81
C ASP A 126 2.99 14.64 5.45
N GLU A 127 4.00 15.30 4.85
CA GLU A 127 4.49 15.01 3.50
C GLU A 127 4.90 13.54 3.34
N VAL A 128 5.60 12.98 4.33
CA VAL A 128 6.09 11.59 4.27
C VAL A 128 4.92 10.61 4.26
N LYS A 129 3.94 10.82 5.14
CA LYS A 129 2.77 9.96 5.24
C LYS A 129 1.86 10.08 4.00
N ILE A 130 1.65 11.27 3.48
CA ILE A 130 0.87 11.45 2.24
C ILE A 130 1.60 10.86 1.03
N THR A 131 2.92 11.00 0.95
CA THR A 131 3.74 10.30 -0.05
C THR A 131 3.50 8.79 0.00
N GLN A 132 3.44 8.20 1.20
CA GLN A 132 3.16 6.77 1.36
C GLN A 132 1.74 6.40 0.92
N VAL A 133 0.73 7.23 1.20
CA VAL A 133 -0.65 7.02 0.72
C VAL A 133 -0.69 6.95 -0.80
N ILE A 134 -0.13 7.97 -1.47
CA ILE A 134 -0.13 8.06 -2.93
C ILE A 134 0.66 6.89 -3.55
N SER A 135 1.85 6.60 -3.02
CA SER A 135 2.67 5.48 -3.48
C SER A 135 1.92 4.15 -3.38
N ASN A 136 1.31 3.84 -2.23
CA ASN A 136 0.57 2.60 -2.04
C ASN A 136 -0.63 2.46 -3.00
N LEU A 137 -1.38 3.54 -3.23
CA LEU A 137 -2.52 3.51 -4.14
C LEU A 137 -2.09 3.34 -5.60
N VAL A 138 -1.06 4.06 -6.04
CA VAL A 138 -0.55 3.98 -7.43
C VAL A 138 0.18 2.65 -7.66
N GLU A 139 0.98 2.16 -6.70
CA GLU A 139 1.59 0.83 -6.78
C GLU A 139 0.54 -0.26 -6.93
N ASN A 140 -0.56 -0.22 -6.16
CA ASN A 140 -1.66 -1.16 -6.31
C ASN A 140 -2.33 -1.06 -7.68
N ALA A 141 -2.57 0.16 -8.17
CA ALA A 141 -3.15 0.39 -9.50
C ALA A 141 -2.28 -0.18 -10.64
N ILE A 142 -0.95 -0.12 -10.51
CA ILE A 142 0.00 -0.73 -11.46
C ILE A 142 0.03 -2.26 -11.30
N LYS A 143 0.12 -2.72 -10.06
CA LYS A 143 0.31 -4.12 -9.71
C LYS A 143 -0.86 -5.01 -10.15
N TYR A 144 -2.08 -4.55 -9.89
CA TYR A 144 -3.31 -5.26 -10.21
C TYR A 144 -3.91 -4.85 -11.55
N ASN A 145 -3.12 -4.15 -12.38
CA ASN A 145 -3.51 -3.79 -13.74
C ASN A 145 -3.27 -4.92 -14.74
N ASN A 146 -3.93 -4.79 -15.87
CA ASN A 146 -3.65 -5.59 -17.05
C ASN A 146 -2.43 -5.05 -17.79
N VAL A 147 -1.77 -5.90 -18.58
CA VAL A 147 -0.73 -5.45 -19.53
C VAL A 147 -1.37 -4.49 -20.54
N ASP A 148 -0.63 -3.46 -20.95
CA ASP A 148 -1.11 -2.38 -21.84
C ASP A 148 -2.28 -1.57 -21.27
N GLY A 149 -2.45 -1.60 -19.94
CA GLY A 149 -3.46 -0.81 -19.24
C GLY A 149 -3.01 0.62 -18.96
N TRP A 150 -3.81 1.31 -18.17
CA TRP A 150 -3.54 2.69 -17.77
C TRP A 150 -3.85 2.91 -16.29
N VAL A 151 -3.20 3.91 -15.71
CA VAL A 151 -3.48 4.48 -14.39
C VAL A 151 -3.61 5.99 -14.54
N HIS A 152 -4.74 6.53 -14.15
CA HIS A 152 -5.02 7.95 -14.18
C HIS A 152 -5.10 8.49 -12.76
N VAL A 153 -4.23 9.44 -12.45
CA VAL A 153 -4.20 10.15 -11.17
C VAL A 153 -4.66 11.57 -11.40
N SER A 154 -5.65 12.03 -10.64
CA SER A 154 -6.13 13.40 -10.73
C SER A 154 -6.11 14.10 -9.38
N LEU A 155 -5.78 15.39 -9.41
CA LEU A 155 -5.76 16.29 -8.26
C LEU A 155 -6.76 17.43 -8.48
N ASN A 156 -7.61 17.64 -7.51
CA ASN A 156 -8.52 18.77 -7.46
C ASN A 156 -8.65 19.32 -6.03
N ALA A 157 -9.22 20.50 -5.88
CA ALA A 157 -9.52 21.07 -4.58
C ALA A 157 -10.73 22.01 -4.66
N ASP A 158 -11.45 22.09 -3.57
CA ASP A 158 -12.42 23.15 -3.28
C ASP A 158 -11.85 24.12 -2.22
N HIS A 159 -12.69 24.87 -1.54
CA HIS A 159 -12.26 25.82 -0.50
C HIS A 159 -11.94 25.17 0.86
N GLN A 160 -12.23 23.88 1.05
CA GLN A 160 -12.04 23.16 2.31
C GLN A 160 -11.11 21.95 2.17
N PHE A 161 -11.20 21.22 1.05
CA PHE A 161 -10.55 19.95 0.87
C PHE A 161 -9.76 19.91 -0.45
N PHE A 162 -8.72 19.11 -0.47
CA PHE A 162 -8.17 18.58 -1.72
C PHE A 162 -8.59 17.13 -1.90
N TYR A 163 -8.65 16.72 -3.15
CA TYR A 163 -9.11 15.40 -3.60
C TYR A 163 -8.04 14.80 -4.50
N VAL A 164 -7.64 13.58 -4.20
CA VAL A 164 -6.81 12.76 -5.09
C VAL A 164 -7.60 11.54 -5.50
N ARG A 165 -7.70 11.32 -6.81
CA ARG A 165 -8.35 10.16 -7.40
C ARG A 165 -7.31 9.33 -8.14
N VAL A 166 -7.22 8.06 -7.83
CA VAL A 166 -6.38 7.07 -8.52
C VAL A 166 -7.31 6.06 -9.17
N GLU A 167 -7.33 6.03 -10.48
CA GLU A 167 -8.18 5.18 -11.30
C GLU A 167 -7.32 4.28 -12.17
N ASP A 168 -7.67 3.00 -12.26
CA ASP A 168 -6.95 2.02 -13.06
C ASP A 168 -7.90 1.20 -13.95
N SER A 169 -7.35 0.67 -15.04
CA SER A 169 -8.02 -0.25 -15.97
C SER A 169 -7.75 -1.72 -15.62
N GLY A 170 -7.49 -2.01 -14.36
CA GLY A 170 -7.07 -3.33 -13.91
C GLY A 170 -8.20 -4.34 -13.77
N ILE A 171 -7.89 -5.38 -13.01
CA ILE A 171 -8.80 -6.53 -12.83
C ILE A 171 -10.04 -6.22 -12.00
N GLY A 172 -10.08 -5.06 -11.33
CA GLY A 172 -11.14 -4.73 -10.40
C GLY A 172 -11.13 -5.57 -9.11
N ILE A 173 -12.11 -5.31 -8.25
CA ILE A 173 -12.26 -5.96 -6.94
C ILE A 173 -13.66 -6.54 -6.84
N PRO A 174 -13.81 -7.86 -6.57
CA PRO A 174 -15.11 -8.51 -6.35
C PRO A 174 -15.90 -7.80 -5.24
N LYS A 175 -17.22 -7.70 -5.40
CA LYS A 175 -18.12 -7.01 -4.45
C LYS A 175 -17.98 -7.51 -3.03
N ASP A 176 -17.85 -8.81 -2.82
CA ASP A 176 -17.73 -9.43 -1.50
C ASP A 176 -16.42 -9.10 -0.79
N SER A 177 -15.43 -8.63 -1.54
CA SER A 177 -14.11 -8.24 -1.05
C SER A 177 -14.00 -6.73 -0.76
N GLN A 178 -14.81 -5.88 -1.41
CA GLN A 178 -14.69 -4.42 -1.33
C GLN A 178 -14.81 -3.87 0.09
N GLY A 179 -15.64 -4.48 0.94
CA GLY A 179 -15.77 -4.10 2.35
C GLY A 179 -14.57 -4.46 3.22
N LYS A 180 -13.69 -5.36 2.74
CA LYS A 180 -12.58 -5.94 3.51
C LYS A 180 -11.19 -5.49 3.04
N VAL A 181 -11.09 -4.78 1.91
CA VAL A 181 -9.79 -4.43 1.31
C VAL A 181 -8.93 -3.53 2.20
N PHE A 182 -9.53 -2.83 3.17
CA PHE A 182 -8.85 -2.01 4.15
C PHE A 182 -8.49 -2.76 5.44
N ASP A 183 -8.89 -4.04 5.56
CA ASP A 183 -8.55 -4.86 6.72
C ASP A 183 -7.08 -5.30 6.63
N ARG A 184 -6.43 -5.41 7.79
CA ARG A 184 -5.03 -5.82 7.88
C ARG A 184 -4.84 -7.24 7.36
N PHE A 185 -3.82 -7.47 6.54
CA PHE A 185 -3.48 -8.76 5.92
C PHE A 185 -4.54 -9.31 4.96
N TYR A 186 -5.60 -8.54 4.69
CA TYR A 186 -6.62 -8.99 3.75
C TYR A 186 -6.09 -8.97 2.30
N ARG A 187 -6.41 -10.02 1.55
CA ARG A 187 -6.07 -10.18 0.14
C ARG A 187 -7.22 -10.88 -0.56
N VAL A 188 -7.63 -10.36 -1.72
CA VAL A 188 -8.68 -10.96 -2.55
C VAL A 188 -8.26 -12.35 -3.02
N ASP A 189 -7.03 -12.49 -3.49
CA ASP A 189 -6.41 -13.75 -3.92
C ASP A 189 -5.02 -13.90 -3.29
N LYS A 190 -4.90 -14.86 -2.37
CA LYS A 190 -3.64 -15.13 -1.65
C LYS A 190 -2.54 -15.68 -2.58
N ALA A 191 -2.90 -16.49 -3.59
CA ALA A 191 -1.93 -17.08 -4.50
C ALA A 191 -1.33 -16.02 -5.43
N ARG A 192 -2.17 -15.27 -6.14
CA ARG A 192 -1.76 -14.19 -7.02
C ARG A 192 -1.01 -13.07 -6.28
N SER A 193 -1.41 -12.77 -5.05
CA SER A 193 -0.74 -11.76 -4.23
C SER A 193 0.64 -12.18 -3.75
N ARG A 194 0.95 -13.48 -3.67
CA ARG A 194 2.30 -13.99 -3.41
C ARG A 194 3.23 -13.72 -4.59
N GLU A 195 2.78 -13.99 -5.80
CA GLU A 195 3.56 -13.71 -7.03
C GLU A 195 3.84 -12.21 -7.20
N THR A 196 2.89 -11.37 -6.80
CA THR A 196 3.00 -9.92 -6.92
C THR A 196 3.58 -9.20 -5.68
N GLY A 197 3.99 -9.94 -4.64
CA GLY A 197 4.69 -9.38 -3.46
C GLY A 197 3.82 -8.48 -2.54
N GLY A 198 2.49 -8.69 -2.45
CA GLY A 198 1.63 -7.89 -1.57
C GLY A 198 1.73 -8.27 -0.10
N THR A 199 1.80 -7.29 0.79
CA THR A 199 1.83 -7.50 2.24
C THR A 199 0.42 -7.62 2.86
N GLY A 200 -0.60 -7.10 2.17
CA GLY A 200 -1.97 -6.97 2.70
C GLY A 200 -2.10 -5.86 3.75
N LEU A 201 -1.05 -5.05 3.94
CA LEU A 201 -1.04 -3.94 4.89
C LEU A 201 -1.20 -2.56 4.23
N GLY A 202 -0.86 -2.43 2.95
CA GLY A 202 -0.79 -1.15 2.25
C GLY A 202 -2.08 -0.33 2.32
N LEU A 203 -3.25 -0.92 2.06
CA LEU A 203 -4.53 -0.20 2.10
C LEU A 203 -4.98 0.12 3.53
N SER A 204 -4.66 -0.72 4.52
CA SER A 204 -4.93 -0.40 5.93
C SER A 204 -4.07 0.77 6.41
N ILE A 205 -2.81 0.85 5.98
CA ILE A 205 -1.92 2.00 6.23
C ILE A 205 -2.49 3.26 5.57
N VAL A 206 -2.91 3.17 4.30
CA VAL A 206 -3.55 4.28 3.56
C VAL A 206 -4.75 4.83 4.35
N ARG A 207 -5.66 3.97 4.77
CA ARG A 207 -6.85 4.37 5.53
C ARG A 207 -6.48 5.07 6.84
N ASN A 208 -5.54 4.50 7.61
CA ASN A 208 -5.12 5.08 8.89
C ASN A 208 -4.50 6.47 8.70
N ILE A 209 -3.62 6.65 7.73
CA ILE A 209 -2.98 7.95 7.46
C ILE A 209 -4.03 8.99 7.06
N ILE A 210 -4.97 8.64 6.19
CA ILE A 210 -6.05 9.54 5.76
C ILE A 210 -6.91 9.94 6.95
N LEU A 211 -7.28 9.00 7.82
CA LEU A 211 -8.05 9.28 9.03
C LEU A 211 -7.29 10.20 10.01
N MET A 212 -5.99 10.00 10.19
CA MET A 212 -5.16 10.90 11.01
C MET A 212 -5.14 12.34 10.48
N HIS A 213 -5.32 12.53 9.17
CA HIS A 213 -5.44 13.84 8.53
C HIS A 213 -6.90 14.34 8.47
N HIS A 214 -7.83 13.75 9.23
CA HIS A 214 -9.26 14.07 9.24
C HIS A 214 -9.91 13.91 7.86
N GLY A 215 -9.33 13.07 7.02
CA GLY A 215 -9.81 12.79 5.67
C GLY A 215 -10.72 11.58 5.58
N THR A 216 -11.18 11.31 4.37
CA THR A 216 -11.97 10.13 4.02
C THR A 216 -11.48 9.50 2.73
N ILE A 217 -11.63 8.19 2.59
CA ILE A 217 -11.35 7.46 1.36
C ILE A 217 -12.57 6.68 0.91
N LYS A 218 -12.82 6.67 -0.40
CA LYS A 218 -13.89 5.91 -1.06
C LYS A 218 -13.30 4.99 -2.10
N LEU A 219 -13.91 3.83 -2.24
CA LEU A 219 -13.63 2.82 -3.25
C LEU A 219 -14.81 2.67 -4.18
N TYR A 220 -14.56 2.70 -5.48
CA TYR A 220 -15.46 2.22 -6.51
C TYR A 220 -14.70 1.21 -7.37
N SER A 221 -15.25 0.03 -7.56
CA SER A 221 -14.61 -1.00 -8.37
C SER A 221 -15.66 -1.92 -9.00
N GLU A 222 -15.37 -2.36 -10.22
CA GLU A 222 -16.13 -3.37 -10.93
C GLU A 222 -15.15 -4.43 -11.44
N GLU A 223 -15.43 -5.69 -11.15
CA GLU A 223 -14.59 -6.81 -11.55
C GLU A 223 -14.44 -6.87 -13.06
N GLY A 224 -13.20 -6.91 -13.55
CA GLY A 224 -12.86 -6.88 -14.96
C GLY A 224 -12.82 -5.46 -15.59
N MET A 225 -13.26 -4.41 -14.89
CA MET A 225 -13.33 -3.05 -15.43
C MET A 225 -12.31 -2.09 -14.80
N GLY A 226 -11.81 -2.42 -13.60
CA GLY A 226 -10.82 -1.62 -12.90
C GLY A 226 -11.29 -1.11 -11.55
N THR A 227 -10.47 -0.26 -10.94
CA THR A 227 -10.69 0.27 -9.59
C THR A 227 -10.43 1.77 -9.54
N THR A 228 -11.22 2.46 -8.75
CA THR A 228 -11.05 3.88 -8.44
C THR A 228 -11.02 4.07 -6.93
N PHE A 229 -9.91 4.58 -6.42
CA PHE A 229 -9.79 5.11 -5.07
C PHE A 229 -9.84 6.62 -5.12
N THR A 230 -10.69 7.22 -4.28
CA THR A 230 -10.74 8.68 -4.12
C THR A 230 -10.61 9.02 -2.65
N PHE A 231 -9.62 9.79 -2.29
CA PHE A 231 -9.53 10.33 -0.94
C PHE A 231 -9.61 11.86 -0.94
N ARG A 232 -10.10 12.40 0.15
CA ARG A 232 -10.11 13.83 0.42
C ARG A 232 -9.49 14.10 1.79
N ILE A 233 -8.77 15.20 1.87
CA ILE A 233 -8.15 15.67 3.13
C ILE A 233 -8.39 17.19 3.22
N PRO A 234 -8.64 17.73 4.43
CA PRO A 234 -8.73 19.19 4.62
C PRO A 234 -7.46 19.89 4.16
N LEU A 235 -7.60 21.05 3.49
CA LEU A 235 -6.45 21.87 3.08
C LEU A 235 -5.66 22.40 4.28
N ASN A 236 -6.35 22.69 5.38
CA ASN A 236 -5.76 23.15 6.62
C ASN A 236 -5.91 22.08 7.70
N TYR A 237 -4.82 21.75 8.35
CA TYR A 237 -4.84 20.84 9.49
C TYR A 237 -5.25 21.57 10.76
N VAL A 238 -6.23 21.03 11.47
CA VAL A 238 -6.67 21.54 12.78
C VAL A 238 -6.42 20.43 13.80
N GLU A 239 -5.57 20.70 14.79
CA GLU A 239 -5.42 19.78 15.91
C GLU A 239 -6.74 19.74 16.69
N GLU A 240 -7.28 18.53 16.91
CA GLU A 240 -8.36 18.35 17.88
C GLU A 240 -7.75 18.61 19.27
N ASN A 241 -8.07 19.76 19.86
CA ASN A 241 -7.79 19.98 21.26
C ASN A 241 -8.64 18.98 22.06
N GLU A 242 -7.98 18.01 22.71
CA GLU A 242 -8.62 17.19 23.74
C GLU A 242 -9.15 18.12 24.83
N ASN A 243 -10.47 18.32 24.85
CA ASN A 243 -11.21 18.91 25.99
C ASN A 243 -11.57 17.84 27.00
#